data_d7699fa9437b29bcebfd97bea9f17e76
#
_entry.id   d7699fa9437b29bcebfd97bea9f17e76
#
_cell.length_a   1.000
_cell.length_b   1.000
_cell.length_c   1.000
_cell.angle_alpha   90.00
_cell.angle_beta   90.00
_cell.angle_gamma   90.00
#
_symmetry.space_group_name_H-M   'P 1'
#
loop_
_entity.id
_entity.type
_entity.pdbx_description
1 polymer ?
#
loop_
_entity_poly.entity_id
_entity_poly.type
_entity_poly.pdbx_seq_one_letter_code
_entity_poly.pdbx_strand_id
1 'polypeptide(L)'
;QLDTVFFAVKQDTSRMMLQSGVINGPKNPQFVFRSTLTGEIRSEDAELTVNYVDGKGQTGVLFGVNARPLTEGHGKGNGVLLNLTPAEPVIAYRKFHFVDNSNWIYLHNNMRVYANIDMDSDNGLGFRMQSDKNDSISLQNMNVELSRFQLGELSEVLPYMPRLTGLFSAEAQYIQTPTSLQVSAEANIDELTYERQHVGDIGMGATWLPGDKGATHYLNTYFSYDNRE
;
A
#
# COMPACT_ATOMS: atom_id res chain seq x y z
N GLN A 1 -23.33 -2.43 10.65
CA GLN A 1 -24.21 -3.26 9.82
C GLN A 1 -24.19 -2.67 8.42
N LEU A 2 -23.71 -3.44 7.43
CA LEU A 2 -23.70 -3.05 6.02
C LEU A 2 -25.14 -3.25 5.50
N ASP A 3 -25.72 -2.22 4.90
CA ASP A 3 -27.12 -2.29 4.45
C ASP A 3 -27.27 -3.16 3.19
N THR A 4 -26.35 -3.12 2.26
CA THR A 4 -26.39 -3.96 1.07
C THR A 4 -25.01 -4.07 0.45
N VAL A 5 -24.54 -5.28 0.22
CA VAL A 5 -23.35 -5.57 -0.59
C VAL A 5 -23.84 -6.26 -1.86
N PHE A 6 -23.64 -5.63 -2.98
CA PHE A 6 -24.04 -6.17 -4.28
C PHE A 6 -22.80 -6.42 -5.14
N PHE A 7 -22.65 -7.63 -5.64
CA PHE A 7 -21.63 -7.98 -6.61
C PHE A 7 -22.31 -8.47 -7.90
N ALA A 8 -21.92 -7.89 -9.02
CA ALA A 8 -22.29 -8.36 -10.34
C ALA A 8 -21.04 -8.81 -11.09
N VAL A 9 -21.09 -10.01 -11.65
CA VAL A 9 -20.09 -10.51 -12.60
C VAL A 9 -20.76 -10.62 -13.95
N LYS A 10 -20.22 -9.93 -14.94
CA LYS A 10 -20.66 -9.99 -16.32
C LYS A 10 -19.53 -10.52 -17.17
N GLN A 11 -19.74 -11.57 -17.90
CA GLN A 11 -18.76 -12.17 -18.78
C GLN A 11 -19.23 -12.08 -20.24
N ASP A 12 -18.34 -11.67 -21.10
CA ASP A 12 -18.43 -11.70 -22.56
C ASP A 12 -17.27 -12.57 -23.10
N THR A 13 -17.26 -12.91 -24.37
CA THR A 13 -16.26 -13.79 -25.02
C THR A 13 -14.80 -13.32 -24.87
N SER A 14 -14.59 -12.03 -24.66
CA SER A 14 -13.25 -11.41 -24.52
C SER A 14 -13.07 -10.60 -23.24
N ARG A 15 -14.07 -10.58 -22.34
CA ARG A 15 -14.14 -9.61 -21.26
C ARG A 15 -14.89 -10.14 -20.05
N MET A 16 -14.29 -10.03 -18.89
CA MET A 16 -14.97 -10.26 -17.62
C MET A 16 -15.02 -8.96 -16.84
N MET A 17 -16.18 -8.57 -16.39
CA MET A 17 -16.39 -7.38 -15.56
C MET A 17 -16.86 -7.80 -14.17
N LEU A 18 -16.23 -7.24 -13.17
CA LEU A 18 -16.64 -7.29 -11.77
C LEU A 18 -17.09 -5.91 -11.33
N GLN A 19 -18.29 -5.80 -10.82
CA GLN A 19 -18.80 -4.55 -10.27
C GLN A 19 -19.46 -4.82 -8.92
N SER A 20 -19.00 -4.16 -7.88
CA SER A 20 -19.74 -4.09 -6.63
C SER A 20 -20.80 -2.98 -6.72
N GLY A 21 -21.93 -3.19 -6.08
CA GLY A 21 -22.87 -2.11 -5.80
C GLY A 21 -22.32 -1.14 -4.75
N VAL A 22 -23.09 -0.08 -4.52
CA VAL A 22 -22.79 0.88 -3.46
C VAL A 22 -22.92 0.20 -2.11
N ILE A 23 -21.86 0.19 -1.32
CA ILE A 23 -21.86 -0.25 0.07
C ILE A 23 -22.25 0.96 0.90
N ASN A 24 -23.47 0.96 1.45
CA ASN A 24 -23.89 1.98 2.39
C ASN A 24 -23.47 1.59 3.81
N GLY A 25 -22.92 2.55 4.54
CA GLY A 25 -22.56 2.38 5.94
C GLY A 25 -23.80 2.33 6.87
N PRO A 26 -23.57 2.17 8.16
CA PRO A 26 -24.64 2.11 9.15
C PRO A 26 -25.48 3.40 9.18
N LYS A 27 -26.68 3.31 9.71
CA LYS A 27 -27.77 4.31 9.72
C LYS A 27 -27.43 5.72 10.23
N ASN A 28 -26.19 6.03 10.50
CA ASN A 28 -25.76 7.37 10.87
C ASN A 28 -25.44 8.16 9.60
N PRO A 29 -26.19 9.23 9.27
CA PRO A 29 -25.98 10.02 8.05
C PRO A 29 -24.61 10.70 7.96
N GLN A 30 -23.86 10.75 9.06
CA GLN A 30 -22.47 11.24 9.06
C GLN A 30 -21.47 10.20 8.51
N PHE A 31 -21.89 8.95 8.36
CA PHE A 31 -21.04 7.82 7.93
C PHE A 31 -21.59 7.09 6.72
N VAL A 32 -22.12 7.80 5.76
CA VAL A 32 -22.55 7.20 4.50
C VAL A 32 -21.31 6.89 3.65
N PHE A 33 -20.99 5.60 3.52
CA PHE A 33 -19.95 5.13 2.62
C PHE A 33 -20.55 4.78 1.27
N ARG A 34 -19.93 5.31 0.24
CA ARG A 34 -20.15 4.86 -1.13
C ARG A 34 -18.86 4.30 -1.67
N SER A 35 -18.67 3.00 -1.52
CA SER A 35 -17.52 2.32 -2.08
C SER A 35 -17.96 1.52 -3.30
N THR A 36 -17.23 1.64 -4.38
CA THR A 36 -17.39 0.81 -5.56
C THR A 36 -16.09 0.10 -5.85
N LEU A 37 -16.17 -1.18 -6.13
CA LEU A 37 -15.08 -1.98 -6.66
C LEU A 37 -15.45 -2.32 -8.09
N THR A 38 -14.62 -1.93 -9.04
CA THR A 38 -14.78 -2.30 -10.45
C THR A 38 -13.56 -3.07 -10.90
N GLY A 39 -13.78 -4.13 -11.64
CA GLY A 39 -12.73 -4.94 -12.22
C GLY A 39 -13.09 -5.31 -13.64
N GLU A 40 -12.12 -5.30 -14.53
CA GLU A 40 -12.26 -5.71 -15.90
C GLU A 40 -11.07 -6.56 -16.31
N ILE A 41 -11.33 -7.74 -16.84
CA ILE A 41 -10.34 -8.63 -17.44
C ILE A 41 -10.60 -8.66 -18.92
N ARG A 42 -9.61 -8.26 -19.68
CA ARG A 42 -9.58 -8.28 -21.16
C ARG A 42 -8.61 -9.35 -21.64
N SER A 43 -8.55 -9.56 -22.94
CA SER A 43 -7.59 -10.52 -23.53
C SER A 43 -6.12 -10.17 -23.29
N GLU A 44 -5.80 -8.89 -23.09
CA GLU A 44 -4.42 -8.40 -23.00
C GLU A 44 -4.08 -7.76 -21.65
N ASP A 45 -5.08 -7.35 -20.85
CA ASP A 45 -4.88 -6.72 -19.57
C ASP A 45 -6.03 -6.99 -18.59
N ALA A 46 -5.80 -6.71 -17.32
CA ALA A 46 -6.82 -6.70 -16.30
C ALA A 46 -6.71 -5.41 -15.50
N GLU A 47 -7.83 -4.81 -15.17
CA GLU A 47 -7.91 -3.61 -14.37
C GLU A 47 -8.79 -3.81 -13.16
N LEU A 48 -8.34 -3.35 -12.00
CA LEU A 48 -9.09 -3.32 -10.76
C LEU A 48 -9.05 -1.91 -10.19
N THR A 49 -10.20 -1.33 -9.88
CA THR A 49 -10.30 0.02 -9.31
C THR A 49 -11.20 0.02 -8.10
N VAL A 50 -10.75 0.67 -7.03
CA VAL A 50 -11.52 0.96 -5.82
C VAL A 50 -11.80 2.45 -5.80
N ASN A 51 -13.05 2.82 -5.60
CA ASN A 51 -13.48 4.20 -5.43
C ASN A 51 -14.33 4.32 -4.17
N TYR A 52 -13.98 5.27 -3.31
CA TYR A 52 -14.75 5.63 -2.13
C TYR A 52 -15.08 7.13 -2.17
N VAL A 53 -16.34 7.44 -2.00
CA VAL A 53 -16.85 8.81 -1.94
C VAL A 53 -17.62 8.98 -0.64
N ASP A 54 -17.32 10.02 0.11
CA ASP A 54 -17.98 10.34 1.37
C ASP A 54 -19.40 10.88 1.18
N GLY A 55 -20.10 11.13 2.29
CA GLY A 55 -21.47 11.68 2.28
C GLY A 55 -21.57 13.13 1.74
N LYS A 56 -20.45 13.84 1.61
CA LYS A 56 -20.38 15.19 1.03
C LYS A 56 -20.05 15.17 -0.47
N GLY A 57 -19.82 13.99 -1.04
CA GLY A 57 -19.42 13.82 -2.44
C GLY A 57 -17.93 13.99 -2.68
N GLN A 58 -17.10 14.02 -1.63
CA GLN A 58 -15.65 14.12 -1.76
C GLN A 58 -15.04 12.74 -1.92
N THR A 59 -14.11 12.57 -2.86
CA THR A 59 -13.38 11.32 -3.06
C THR A 59 -12.35 11.14 -1.96
N GLY A 60 -12.53 10.13 -1.14
CA GLY A 60 -11.58 9.75 -0.07
C GLY A 60 -10.56 8.73 -0.53
N VAL A 61 -10.96 7.82 -1.45
CA VAL A 61 -10.06 6.85 -2.08
C VAL A 61 -10.44 6.71 -3.56
N LEU A 62 -9.47 6.81 -4.42
CA LEU A 62 -9.55 6.42 -5.82
C LEU A 62 -8.20 5.80 -6.20
N PHE A 63 -8.17 4.48 -6.23
CA PHE A 63 -6.95 3.73 -6.44
C PHE A 63 -7.24 2.46 -7.22
N GLY A 64 -6.37 2.10 -8.10
CA GLY A 64 -6.50 0.91 -8.89
C GLY A 64 -5.17 0.32 -9.33
N VAL A 65 -5.26 -0.82 -9.99
CA VAL A 65 -4.12 -1.53 -10.57
C VAL A 65 -4.51 -2.02 -11.95
N ASN A 66 -3.68 -1.71 -12.92
CA ASN A 66 -3.71 -2.35 -14.23
C ASN A 66 -2.63 -3.44 -14.28
N ALA A 67 -3.00 -4.64 -14.70
CA ALA A 67 -2.14 -5.80 -14.82
C ALA A 67 -2.09 -6.26 -16.27
N ARG A 68 -0.89 -6.43 -16.81
CA ARG A 68 -0.68 -6.95 -18.17
C ARG A 68 0.41 -8.01 -18.20
N PRO A 69 0.25 -9.09 -18.98
CA PRO A 69 1.31 -10.05 -19.15
C PRO A 69 2.48 -9.42 -19.94
N LEU A 70 3.69 -9.75 -19.56
CA LEU A 70 4.89 -9.41 -20.30
C LEU A 70 5.45 -10.69 -20.91
N THR A 71 5.38 -10.76 -22.23
CA THR A 71 6.04 -11.79 -23.03
C THR A 71 7.24 -11.13 -23.70
N GLU A 72 8.43 -11.57 -23.36
CA GLU A 72 9.71 -11.22 -23.99
C GLU A 72 10.05 -9.71 -24.12
N GLY A 73 11.23 -9.32 -23.72
CA GLY A 73 11.83 -8.01 -24.03
C GLY A 73 12.46 -7.25 -22.86
N HIS A 74 12.15 -7.55 -21.62
CA HIS A 74 12.81 -6.89 -20.47
C HIS A 74 13.96 -7.69 -19.86
N GLY A 75 14.47 -8.70 -20.57
CA GLY A 75 15.65 -9.49 -20.16
C GLY A 75 15.45 -10.38 -18.93
N LYS A 76 14.22 -10.50 -18.40
CA LYS A 76 13.92 -11.17 -17.13
C LYS A 76 12.89 -12.30 -17.23
N GLY A 77 12.49 -12.70 -18.46
CA GLY A 77 11.51 -13.79 -18.69
C GLY A 77 10.06 -13.35 -18.57
N ASN A 78 9.16 -14.31 -18.59
CA ASN A 78 7.70 -14.06 -18.54
C ASN A 78 7.25 -13.65 -17.15
N GLY A 79 6.27 -12.76 -17.08
CA GLY A 79 5.71 -12.25 -15.84
C GLY A 79 4.51 -11.35 -16.06
N VAL A 80 4.13 -10.64 -15.03
CA VAL A 80 3.05 -9.67 -15.03
C VAL A 80 3.57 -8.30 -14.64
N LEU A 81 3.30 -7.30 -15.46
CA LEU A 81 3.54 -5.90 -15.10
C LEU A 81 2.27 -5.31 -14.50
N LEU A 82 2.43 -4.71 -13.33
CA LEU A 82 1.40 -3.95 -12.65
C LEU A 82 1.76 -2.47 -12.70
N ASN A 83 0.76 -1.64 -13.01
CA ASN A 83 0.84 -0.19 -12.89
C ASN A 83 -0.30 0.29 -12.00
N LEU A 84 -0.03 1.24 -11.12
CA LEU A 84 -1.07 1.86 -10.31
C LEU A 84 -1.88 2.85 -11.17
N THR A 85 -3.17 2.93 -10.90
CA THR A 85 -4.11 3.81 -11.61
C THR A 85 -4.99 4.58 -10.62
N PRO A 86 -5.53 5.75 -10.97
CA PRO A 86 -5.17 6.60 -12.10
C PRO A 86 -3.75 7.20 -11.98
N ALA A 87 -3.34 8.04 -12.91
CA ALA A 87 -2.07 8.77 -12.83
C ALA A 87 -1.94 9.65 -11.58
N GLU A 88 -3.06 10.11 -11.06
CA GLU A 88 -3.17 10.83 -9.78
C GLU A 88 -4.11 10.05 -8.84
N PRO A 89 -3.62 9.02 -8.14
CA PRO A 89 -4.43 8.28 -7.18
C PRO A 89 -4.81 9.16 -5.99
N VAL A 90 -5.96 8.87 -5.38
CA VAL A 90 -6.41 9.53 -4.16
C VAL A 90 -6.41 8.52 -3.03
N ILE A 91 -5.72 8.82 -1.94
CA ILE A 91 -5.66 8.01 -0.72
C ILE A 91 -5.87 8.93 0.47
N ALA A 92 -6.81 8.61 1.34
CA ALA A 92 -7.15 9.42 2.51
C ALA A 92 -7.44 10.90 2.16
N TYR A 93 -8.26 11.13 1.11
CA TYR A 93 -8.60 12.45 0.56
C TYR A 93 -7.44 13.24 -0.05
N ARG A 94 -6.24 12.64 -0.16
CA ARG A 94 -5.05 13.27 -0.71
C ARG A 94 -4.78 12.75 -2.11
N LYS A 95 -4.48 13.68 -3.01
CA LYS A 95 -3.97 13.34 -4.34
C LYS A 95 -2.49 13.05 -4.25
N PHE A 96 -2.08 12.02 -4.94
CA PHE A 96 -0.68 11.66 -5.14
C PHE A 96 -0.31 11.82 -6.60
N HIS A 97 0.96 12.02 -6.86
CA HIS A 97 1.54 11.99 -8.19
C HIS A 97 2.80 11.13 -8.18
N PHE A 98 3.09 10.49 -9.29
CA PHE A 98 4.28 9.66 -9.42
C PHE A 98 5.48 10.51 -9.79
N VAL A 99 6.58 10.31 -9.05
CA VAL A 99 7.87 10.96 -9.33
C VAL A 99 8.54 10.26 -10.50
N ASP A 100 8.99 11.01 -11.50
CA ASP A 100 9.76 10.52 -12.65
C ASP A 100 9.17 9.29 -13.36
N ASN A 101 7.83 9.21 -13.47
CA ASN A 101 7.13 8.04 -14.02
C ASN A 101 7.43 6.72 -13.29
N SER A 102 7.77 6.78 -12.02
CA SER A 102 8.03 5.63 -11.15
C SER A 102 6.73 4.94 -10.75
N ASN A 103 6.15 4.19 -11.66
CA ASN A 103 4.86 3.54 -11.46
C ASN A 103 4.84 2.16 -12.10
N TRP A 104 5.61 1.22 -11.55
CA TRP A 104 5.53 -0.16 -12.02
C TRP A 104 5.97 -1.16 -10.96
N ILE A 105 5.32 -2.33 -10.96
CA ILE A 105 5.71 -3.53 -10.24
C ILE A 105 5.74 -4.67 -11.25
N TYR A 106 6.84 -5.37 -11.32
CA TYR A 106 7.02 -6.54 -12.16
C TYR A 106 7.03 -7.80 -11.32
N LEU A 107 6.05 -8.67 -11.54
CA LEU A 107 5.96 -9.99 -10.92
C LEU A 107 6.51 -11.02 -11.90
N HIS A 108 7.67 -11.56 -11.57
CA HIS A 108 8.30 -12.59 -12.40
C HIS A 108 7.70 -13.97 -12.11
N ASN A 109 7.68 -14.86 -13.10
CA ASN A 109 7.14 -16.22 -12.98
C ASN A 109 7.83 -17.09 -11.91
N ASN A 110 9.06 -16.76 -11.50
CA ASN A 110 9.78 -17.42 -10.40
C ASN A 110 9.50 -16.79 -9.01
N MET A 111 8.42 -16.06 -8.86
CA MET A 111 7.98 -15.36 -7.64
C MET A 111 8.87 -14.18 -7.21
N ARG A 112 9.78 -13.72 -8.07
CA ARG A 112 10.55 -12.49 -7.81
C ARG A 112 9.71 -11.27 -8.14
N VAL A 113 9.85 -10.25 -7.30
CA VAL A 113 9.16 -8.98 -7.44
C VAL A 113 10.19 -7.88 -7.65
N TYR A 114 10.03 -7.12 -8.72
CA TYR A 114 10.79 -5.90 -8.94
C TYR A 114 9.82 -4.74 -8.95
N ALA A 115 10.14 -3.66 -8.27
CA ALA A 115 9.27 -2.51 -8.17
C ALA A 115 10.04 -1.20 -8.35
N ASN A 116 9.34 -0.22 -8.84
CA ASN A 116 9.74 1.17 -8.82
C ASN A 116 8.46 2.01 -8.75
N ILE A 117 7.97 2.16 -7.54
CA ILE A 117 6.88 3.07 -7.18
C ILE A 117 7.50 4.18 -6.36
N ASP A 118 7.27 5.41 -6.76
CA ASP A 118 7.62 6.60 -5.98
C ASP A 118 6.51 7.61 -6.19
N MET A 119 5.75 7.89 -5.14
CA MET A 119 4.63 8.81 -5.22
C MET A 119 4.59 9.72 -4.00
N ASP A 120 4.35 10.99 -4.27
CA ASP A 120 4.26 12.05 -3.30
C ASP A 120 2.91 12.76 -3.38
N SER A 121 2.51 13.33 -2.27
CA SER A 121 1.41 14.29 -2.19
C SER A 121 1.92 15.70 -1.87
N ASP A 122 1.10 16.70 -2.13
CA ASP A 122 1.45 18.12 -1.93
C ASP A 122 1.84 18.47 -0.49
N ASN A 123 1.44 17.67 0.50
CA ASN A 123 1.77 17.89 1.92
C ASN A 123 3.00 17.12 2.39
N GLY A 124 3.74 16.49 1.48
CA GLY A 124 4.97 15.75 1.76
C GLY A 124 4.76 14.34 2.29
N LEU A 125 3.53 13.82 2.25
CA LEU A 125 3.27 12.40 2.44
C LEU A 125 3.79 11.64 1.21
N GLY A 126 4.69 10.69 1.42
CA GLY A 126 5.31 9.92 0.36
C GLY A 126 5.13 8.41 0.58
N PHE A 127 5.04 7.68 -0.52
CA PHE A 127 5.15 6.23 -0.55
C PHE A 127 6.15 5.81 -1.61
N ARG A 128 7.15 5.04 -1.20
CA ARG A 128 8.18 4.51 -2.07
C ARG A 128 8.29 3.00 -1.93
N MET A 129 8.37 2.30 -3.05
CA MET A 129 8.65 0.87 -3.12
C MET A 129 9.62 0.63 -4.26
N GLN A 130 10.85 0.27 -3.93
CA GLN A 130 11.92 0.17 -4.92
C GLN A 130 12.76 -1.08 -4.73
N SER A 131 13.06 -1.75 -5.84
CA SER A 131 14.06 -2.81 -5.89
C SER A 131 15.44 -2.22 -6.17
N ASP A 132 16.44 -2.66 -5.43
CA ASP A 132 17.83 -2.27 -5.69
C ASP A 132 18.30 -2.90 -7.02
N LYS A 133 18.53 -2.05 -8.02
CA LYS A 133 19.00 -2.45 -9.35
C LYS A 133 20.50 -2.76 -9.38
N ASN A 134 21.26 -2.29 -8.41
CA ASN A 134 22.73 -2.43 -8.36
C ASN A 134 23.16 -3.66 -7.59
N ASP A 135 22.24 -4.32 -6.88
CA ASP A 135 22.52 -5.54 -6.15
C ASP A 135 22.55 -6.74 -7.11
N SER A 136 23.76 -7.19 -7.44
CA SER A 136 23.98 -8.37 -8.28
C SER A 136 24.06 -9.69 -7.49
N ILE A 137 24.10 -9.63 -6.18
CA ILE A 137 24.29 -10.78 -5.28
C ILE A 137 22.95 -11.32 -4.80
N SER A 138 22.04 -10.43 -4.47
CA SER A 138 20.73 -10.81 -3.94
C SER A 138 19.80 -11.33 -5.04
N LEU A 139 19.04 -12.34 -4.71
CA LEU A 139 17.93 -12.81 -5.54
C LEU A 139 16.80 -11.77 -5.57
N GLN A 140 16.59 -11.11 -4.45
CA GLN A 140 15.65 -10.03 -4.27
C GLN A 140 16.16 -9.04 -3.22
N ASN A 141 16.07 -7.75 -3.50
CA ASN A 141 16.37 -6.68 -2.57
C ASN A 141 15.34 -5.56 -2.82
N MET A 142 14.50 -5.31 -1.82
CA MET A 142 13.37 -4.38 -1.93
C MET A 142 13.29 -3.50 -0.69
N ASN A 143 13.15 -2.20 -0.90
CA ASN A 143 12.84 -1.22 0.12
C ASN A 143 11.41 -0.73 -0.06
N VAL A 144 10.70 -0.59 1.05
CA VAL A 144 9.37 0.04 1.12
C VAL A 144 9.43 1.12 2.17
N GLU A 145 9.01 2.32 1.82
CA GLU A 145 9.02 3.49 2.69
C GLU A 145 7.65 4.17 2.63
N LEU A 146 7.13 4.52 3.79
CA LEU A 146 5.99 5.41 3.96
C LEU A 146 6.44 6.58 4.84
N SER A 147 6.37 7.78 4.32
CA SER A 147 6.87 8.96 5.03
C SER A 147 5.75 9.95 5.33
N ARG A 148 5.76 10.46 6.58
CA ARG A 148 4.94 11.59 7.04
C ARG A 148 3.42 11.41 6.89
N PHE A 149 2.92 10.19 7.11
CA PHE A 149 1.48 9.92 7.06
C PHE A 149 0.79 10.52 8.30
N GLN A 150 -0.17 11.40 8.06
CA GLN A 150 -0.94 12.03 9.14
C GLN A 150 -2.02 11.06 9.65
N LEU A 151 -1.87 10.53 10.86
CA LEU A 151 -2.82 9.56 11.44
C LEU A 151 -4.24 10.12 11.56
N GLY A 152 -4.39 11.43 11.73
CA GLY A 152 -5.71 12.09 11.77
C GLY A 152 -6.54 11.86 10.51
N GLU A 153 -5.91 11.72 9.36
CA GLU A 153 -6.60 11.48 8.10
C GLU A 153 -7.26 10.09 8.03
N LEU A 154 -6.71 9.10 8.75
CA LEU A 154 -7.34 7.77 8.84
C LEU A 154 -8.69 7.82 9.54
N SER A 155 -8.83 8.64 10.56
CA SER A 155 -10.09 8.76 11.30
C SER A 155 -11.21 9.42 10.48
N GLU A 156 -10.86 10.13 9.40
CA GLU A 156 -11.82 10.70 8.46
C GLU A 156 -12.36 9.66 7.46
N VAL A 157 -11.54 8.65 7.14
CA VAL A 157 -11.88 7.59 6.17
C VAL A 157 -12.45 6.36 6.86
N LEU A 158 -11.90 6.00 8.04
CA LEU A 158 -12.29 4.79 8.77
C LEU A 158 -13.29 5.14 9.88
N PRO A 159 -14.56 4.73 9.74
CA PRO A 159 -15.54 4.91 10.82
C PRO A 159 -15.16 4.05 12.02
N TYR A 160 -15.47 4.53 13.19
CA TYR A 160 -15.18 3.86 14.48
C TYR A 160 -13.71 3.83 14.88
N MET A 161 -12.82 4.48 14.15
CA MET A 161 -11.45 4.65 14.58
C MET A 161 -11.41 5.72 15.71
N PRO A 162 -10.68 5.48 16.81
CA PRO A 162 -10.45 6.51 17.82
C PRO A 162 -9.75 7.72 17.17
N ARG A 163 -9.91 8.89 17.76
CA ARG A 163 -9.23 10.10 17.28
C ARG A 163 -7.74 9.99 17.56
N LEU A 164 -6.99 9.70 16.52
CA LEU A 164 -5.53 9.66 16.54
C LEU A 164 -4.99 10.86 15.76
N THR A 165 -3.96 11.50 16.28
CA THR A 165 -3.13 12.44 15.52
C THR A 165 -1.67 12.11 15.72
N GLY A 166 -0.81 12.58 14.84
CA GLY A 166 0.62 12.31 14.82
C GLY A 166 1.10 12.04 13.41
N LEU A 167 2.40 12.07 13.21
CA LEU A 167 3.05 11.76 11.95
C LEU A 167 3.61 10.34 11.99
N PHE A 168 3.05 9.46 11.19
CA PHE A 168 3.52 8.10 11.06
C PHE A 168 4.50 7.99 9.89
N SER A 169 5.63 7.36 10.14
CA SER A 169 6.60 6.98 9.11
C SER A 169 7.02 5.53 9.33
N ALA A 170 7.23 4.79 8.27
CA ALA A 170 7.66 3.40 8.33
C ALA A 170 8.61 3.09 7.18
N GLU A 171 9.61 2.26 7.45
CA GLU A 171 10.52 1.72 6.45
C GLU A 171 10.66 0.22 6.63
N ALA A 172 10.71 -0.52 5.53
CA ALA A 172 10.96 -1.95 5.55
C ALA A 172 11.90 -2.34 4.43
N GLN A 173 12.84 -3.24 4.74
CA GLN A 173 13.76 -3.81 3.77
C GLN A 173 13.64 -5.33 3.76
N TYR A 174 13.61 -5.91 2.57
CA TYR A 174 13.61 -7.33 2.33
C TYR A 174 14.78 -7.70 1.44
N ILE A 175 15.71 -8.53 1.95
CA ILE A 175 16.87 -9.02 1.21
C ILE A 175 16.88 -10.54 1.23
N GLN A 176 16.83 -11.14 0.05
CA GLN A 176 16.93 -12.57 -0.13
C GLN A 176 18.17 -12.91 -0.97
N THR A 177 19.03 -13.74 -0.45
CA THR A 177 20.15 -14.35 -1.20
C THR A 177 19.85 -15.83 -1.47
N PRO A 178 20.67 -16.56 -2.22
CA PRO A 178 20.51 -18.01 -2.40
C PRO A 178 20.52 -18.81 -1.09
N THR A 179 21.13 -18.28 -0.04
CA THR A 179 21.39 -18.99 1.21
C THR A 179 20.80 -18.33 2.44
N SER A 180 20.28 -17.11 2.32
CA SER A 180 19.80 -16.34 3.48
C SER A 180 18.63 -15.45 3.15
N LEU A 181 17.86 -15.11 4.18
CA LEU A 181 16.80 -14.13 4.17
C LEU A 181 17.00 -13.16 5.33
N GLN A 182 16.99 -11.88 5.04
CA GLN A 182 17.00 -10.79 6.01
C GLN A 182 15.77 -9.91 5.78
N VAL A 183 15.09 -9.56 6.86
CA VAL A 183 13.97 -8.60 6.84
C VAL A 183 14.19 -7.63 7.99
N SER A 184 14.11 -6.34 7.70
CA SER A 184 14.06 -5.29 8.72
C SER A 184 12.85 -4.42 8.49
N ALA A 185 12.25 -3.94 9.57
CA ALA A 185 11.18 -2.96 9.53
C ALA A 185 11.29 -2.02 10.73
N GLU A 186 11.08 -0.74 10.48
CA GLU A 186 11.02 0.30 11.49
C GLU A 186 9.78 1.14 11.27
N ALA A 187 9.18 1.61 12.37
CA ALA A 187 8.03 2.50 12.34
C ALA A 187 8.11 3.50 13.47
N ASN A 188 7.79 4.75 13.17
CA ASN A 188 7.81 5.84 14.11
C ASN A 188 6.49 6.63 14.03
N ILE A 189 6.02 7.09 15.17
CA ILE A 189 4.91 8.03 15.28
C ILE A 189 5.42 9.21 16.09
N ASP A 190 5.52 10.37 15.45
CA ASP A 190 5.89 11.61 16.12
C ASP A 190 4.63 12.31 16.59
N GLU A 191 4.68 12.90 17.80
CA GLU A 191 3.60 13.70 18.40
C GLU A 191 2.24 12.95 18.44
N LEU A 192 2.27 11.67 18.83
CA LEU A 192 1.04 10.89 18.97
C LEU A 192 0.09 11.51 19.99
N THR A 193 -1.14 11.70 19.57
CA THR A 193 -2.25 12.08 20.44
C THR A 193 -3.39 11.06 20.30
N TYR A 194 -3.89 10.55 21.41
CA TYR A 194 -5.02 9.62 21.47
C TYR A 194 -6.19 10.28 22.20
N GLU A 195 -7.35 10.38 21.56
CA GLU A 195 -8.57 10.98 22.14
C GLU A 195 -8.29 12.35 22.83
N ARG A 196 -7.45 13.19 22.18
CA ARG A 196 -7.00 14.52 22.65
C ARG A 196 -6.01 14.49 23.82
N GLN A 197 -5.52 13.34 24.24
CA GLN A 197 -4.46 13.23 25.23
C GLN A 197 -3.12 13.06 24.49
N HIS A 198 -2.17 13.92 24.83
CA HIS A 198 -0.82 13.78 24.30
C HIS A 198 -0.19 12.50 24.85
N VAL A 199 0.35 11.68 23.95
CA VAL A 199 1.03 10.43 24.27
C VAL A 199 2.55 10.61 24.14
N GLY A 200 3.01 11.28 23.11
CA GLY A 200 4.43 11.48 22.83
C GLY A 200 4.89 10.74 21.57
N ASP A 201 6.19 10.58 21.46
CA ASP A 201 6.83 9.90 20.32
C ASP A 201 6.95 8.41 20.58
N ILE A 202 6.58 7.59 19.59
CA ILE A 202 6.68 6.13 19.65
C ILE A 202 7.54 5.64 18.49
N GLY A 203 8.53 4.79 18.80
CA GLY A 203 9.32 4.10 17.81
C GLY A 203 9.31 2.60 18.06
N MET A 204 9.29 1.83 16.98
CA MET A 204 9.40 0.38 17.04
C MET A 204 10.19 -0.15 15.85
N GLY A 205 10.90 -1.23 16.06
CA GLY A 205 11.58 -1.90 14.96
C GLY A 205 11.79 -3.37 15.22
N ALA A 206 11.96 -4.10 14.12
CA ALA A 206 12.24 -5.53 14.13
C ALA A 206 13.22 -5.87 13.01
N THR A 207 14.21 -6.69 13.32
CA THR A 207 15.16 -7.20 12.32
C THR A 207 15.26 -8.71 12.46
N TRP A 208 14.96 -9.40 11.38
CA TRP A 208 15.13 -10.84 11.23
C TRP A 208 16.44 -11.12 10.50
N LEU A 209 17.34 -11.87 11.12
CA LEU A 209 18.65 -12.23 10.57
C LEU A 209 18.83 -13.73 10.56
N PRO A 210 19.49 -14.30 9.52
CA PRO A 210 19.89 -15.69 9.52
C PRO A 210 21.00 -15.92 10.54
N GLY A 211 20.99 -17.06 11.22
CA GLY A 211 22.07 -17.48 12.11
C GLY A 211 23.20 -18.18 11.37
N ASP A 212 24.37 -18.26 12.01
CA ASP A 212 25.64 -18.76 11.43
C ASP A 212 25.62 -20.20 10.89
N LYS A 213 24.62 -20.99 11.22
CA LYS A 213 24.55 -22.41 10.83
C LYS A 213 23.25 -22.79 10.10
N GLY A 214 22.53 -21.82 9.54
CA GLY A 214 21.33 -22.07 8.73
C GLY A 214 20.11 -22.68 9.47
N ALA A 215 20.27 -23.12 10.71
CA ALA A 215 19.19 -23.72 11.52
C ALA A 215 18.63 -22.78 12.58
N THR A 216 19.28 -21.67 12.84
CA THR A 216 18.88 -20.68 13.83
C THR A 216 18.62 -19.34 13.15
N HIS A 217 17.64 -18.60 13.63
CA HIS A 217 17.36 -17.25 13.20
C HIS A 217 17.32 -16.35 14.42
N TYR A 218 17.72 -15.09 14.23
CA TYR A 218 17.67 -14.08 15.27
C TYR A 218 16.60 -13.05 14.92
N LEU A 219 15.76 -12.77 15.89
CA LEU A 219 14.81 -11.65 15.81
C LEU A 219 15.22 -10.63 16.87
N ASN A 220 15.69 -9.48 16.40
CA ASN A 220 15.97 -8.33 17.24
C ASN A 220 14.79 -7.38 17.15
N THR A 221 14.28 -6.94 18.28
CA THR A 221 13.19 -5.96 18.34
C THR A 221 13.55 -4.85 19.31
N TYR A 222 13.08 -3.66 19.02
CA TYR A 222 13.13 -2.54 19.96
C TYR A 222 11.79 -1.82 20.00
N PHE A 223 11.57 -1.15 21.10
CA PHE A 223 10.48 -0.22 21.32
C PHE A 223 11.05 1.00 22.05
N SER A 224 10.71 2.19 21.58
CA SER A 224 11.07 3.45 22.21
C SER A 224 9.83 4.29 22.45
N TYR A 225 9.86 5.02 23.54
CA TYR A 225 8.82 5.96 23.92
C TYR A 225 9.46 7.20 24.52
N ASP A 226 9.08 8.37 24.04
CA ASP A 226 9.52 9.65 24.55
C ASP A 226 8.30 10.57 24.72
N ASN A 227 8.02 10.93 25.96
CA ASN A 227 7.00 11.91 26.28
C ASN A 227 7.70 13.22 26.65
N ARG A 228 7.93 14.05 25.65
CA ARG A 228 8.45 15.41 25.86
C ARG A 228 7.30 16.31 26.26
N GLU A 229 7.11 16.52 27.58
CA GLU A 229 6.28 17.60 28.11
C GLU A 229 6.98 18.95 28.00
#